data_2bd5c6f13165f79bf83bb87cbdef705d
#
_entry.id   2bd5c6f13165f79bf83bb87cbdef705d
#
_cell.length_a   1.000
_cell.length_b   1.000
_cell.length_c   1.000
_cell.angle_alpha   90.00
_cell.angle_beta   90.00
_cell.angle_gamma   90.00
#
_symmetry.space_group_name_H-M   'P 1'
#
loop_
_entity.id
_entity.type
_entity.pdbx_description
1 polymer ?
#
loop_
_entity_poly.entity_id
_entity_poly.type
_entity_poly.pdbx_seq_one_letter_code
_entity_poly.pdbx_strand_id
1 'polypeptide(L)' 'MPELNPREMHLIKKALCIAVLTMEMHPHELQSMSDMDDMKRLLDRLFSNDTELAFYMNAARISVTGKPG' A
#
# COMPACT_ATOMS: atom_id res chain seq x y z
N MET A 1 -2.74 11.09 -19.99
CA MET A 1 -1.64 10.51 -19.21
C MET A 1 -1.21 9.19 -19.82
N PRO A 2 0.08 8.98 -20.07
CA PRO A 2 0.51 7.71 -20.63
C PRO A 2 0.20 6.55 -19.67
N GLU A 3 -0.08 5.42 -20.27
CA GLU A 3 -0.35 4.22 -19.48
C GLU A 3 0.90 3.78 -18.74
N LEU A 4 0.69 3.32 -17.52
CA LEU A 4 1.78 2.79 -16.70
C LEU A 4 2.16 1.41 -17.20
N ASN A 5 3.46 1.14 -17.29
CA ASN A 5 3.91 -0.20 -17.61
C ASN A 5 3.78 -1.11 -16.36
N PRO A 6 3.90 -2.44 -16.52
CA PRO A 6 3.73 -3.36 -15.38
C PRO A 6 4.70 -3.09 -14.23
N ARG A 7 5.92 -2.67 -14.54
CA ARG A 7 6.91 -2.36 -13.51
C ARG A 7 6.49 -1.13 -12.70
N GLU A 8 6.03 -0.10 -13.38
CA GLU A 8 5.56 1.13 -12.72
C GLU A 8 4.34 0.84 -11.85
N MET A 9 3.40 0.05 -12.35
CA MET A 9 2.23 -0.35 -11.57
C MET A 9 2.62 -1.12 -10.32
N HIS A 10 3.58 -2.04 -10.45
CA HIS A 10 4.11 -2.78 -9.30
C HIS A 10 4.67 -1.84 -8.24
N LEU A 11 5.48 -0.86 -8.67
CA LEU A 11 6.08 0.09 -7.73
C LEU A 11 5.02 0.95 -7.03
N ILE A 12 3.99 1.37 -7.75
CA ILE A 12 2.90 2.15 -7.17
C ILE A 12 2.13 1.31 -6.14
N LYS A 13 1.80 0.09 -6.46
CA LYS A 13 1.11 -0.81 -5.54
C LYS A 13 1.92 -1.01 -4.26
N LYS A 14 3.21 -1.26 -4.42
CA LYS A 14 4.10 -1.47 -3.28
C LYS A 14 4.22 -0.20 -2.43
N ALA A 15 4.38 0.95 -3.07
CA ALA A 15 4.48 2.23 -2.37
C ALA A 15 3.21 2.55 -1.57
N LEU A 16 2.05 2.30 -2.14
CA LEU A 16 0.77 2.53 -1.45
C LEU A 16 0.60 1.60 -0.25
N CYS A 17 1.00 0.34 -0.39
CA CYS A 17 0.94 -0.60 0.72
C CYS A 17 1.85 -0.16 1.86
N ILE A 18 3.06 0.28 1.53
CA ILE A 18 4.02 0.79 2.52
C ILE A 18 3.44 2.03 3.21
N ALA A 19 2.87 2.95 2.43
CA ALA A 19 2.30 4.18 2.98
C ALA A 19 1.14 3.89 3.94
N VAL A 20 0.20 3.05 3.54
CA VAL A 20 -0.94 2.70 4.40
C VAL A 20 -0.46 2.03 5.67
N LEU A 21 0.45 1.07 5.55
CA LEU A 21 0.98 0.36 6.71
C LEU A 21 1.69 1.31 7.68
N THR A 22 2.52 2.21 7.13
CA THR A 22 3.25 3.19 7.94
C THR A 22 2.28 4.10 8.69
N MET A 23 1.25 4.58 8.02
CA MET A 23 0.23 5.43 8.64
C MET A 23 -0.53 4.70 9.73
N GLU A 24 -0.81 3.42 9.54
CA GLU A 24 -1.48 2.61 10.56
C GLU A 24 -0.59 2.39 11.78
N MET A 25 0.71 2.31 11.58
CA MET A 25 1.68 2.13 12.68
C MET A 25 1.94 3.43 13.45
N HIS A 26 1.70 4.59 12.85
CA HIS A 26 1.96 5.90 13.45
C HIS A 26 0.76 6.83 13.32
N PRO A 27 -0.40 6.43 13.85
CA PRO A 27 -1.63 7.21 13.61
C PRO A 27 -1.62 8.61 14.21
N HIS A 28 -0.85 8.83 15.27
CA HIS A 28 -0.77 10.14 15.91
C HIS A 28 0.14 11.12 15.17
N GLU A 29 1.07 10.60 14.39
CA GLU A 29 2.04 11.42 13.66
C GLU A 29 1.61 11.70 12.23
N LEU A 30 0.82 10.79 11.66
CA LEU A 30 0.40 10.87 10.26
C LEU A 30 -1.12 10.98 10.20
N GLN A 31 -1.62 12.17 10.48
CA GLN A 31 -3.01 12.37 10.85
C GLN A 31 -4.03 12.55 9.74
N SER A 32 -3.74 12.17 8.53
CA SER A 32 -4.73 12.36 7.48
C SER A 32 -5.59 11.11 7.31
N MET A 33 -6.61 10.96 8.15
CA MET A 33 -7.53 9.83 8.07
C MET A 33 -8.23 9.77 6.72
N SER A 34 -8.60 10.94 6.16
CA SER A 34 -9.25 10.96 4.86
C SER A 34 -8.30 10.49 3.76
N ASP A 35 -7.03 10.88 3.84
CA ASP A 35 -6.04 10.41 2.87
C ASP A 35 -5.81 8.90 2.99
N MET A 36 -5.78 8.37 4.20
CA MET A 36 -5.63 6.95 4.40
C MET A 36 -6.82 6.17 3.84
N ASP A 37 -8.02 6.66 4.04
CA ASP A 37 -9.22 6.06 3.48
C ASP A 37 -9.18 6.07 1.95
N ASP A 38 -8.76 7.18 1.35
CA ASP A 38 -8.62 7.29 -0.10
C ASP A 38 -7.54 6.36 -0.63
N MET A 39 -6.42 6.22 0.08
CA MET A 39 -5.37 5.28 -0.28
C MET A 39 -5.86 3.84 -0.24
N LYS A 40 -6.64 3.48 0.77
CA LYS A 40 -7.21 2.14 0.89
C LYS A 40 -8.19 1.85 -0.23
N ARG A 41 -9.03 2.81 -0.60
CA ARG A 41 -9.93 2.67 -1.74
C ARG A 41 -9.18 2.50 -3.04
N LEU A 42 -8.10 3.26 -3.20
CA LEU A 42 -7.26 3.15 -4.39
C LEU A 42 -6.61 1.77 -4.46
N LEU A 43 -6.14 1.23 -3.34
CA LEU A 43 -5.59 -0.12 -3.29
C LEU A 43 -6.63 -1.15 -3.74
N ASP A 44 -7.87 -1.04 -3.25
CA ASP A 44 -8.94 -1.96 -3.65
C ASP A 44 -9.18 -1.92 -5.16
N ARG A 45 -9.04 -0.76 -5.78
CA ARG A 45 -9.20 -0.61 -7.21
C ARG A 45 -8.03 -1.14 -8.02
N LEU A 46 -6.82 -1.04 -7.47
CA LEU A 46 -5.60 -1.45 -8.18
C LEU A 46 -5.37 -2.96 -8.11
N PHE A 47 -5.86 -3.60 -7.06
CA PHE A 47 -5.66 -5.04 -6.88
C PHE A 47 -6.84 -5.83 -7.42
N SER A 48 -6.52 -6.89 -8.16
CA SER A 48 -7.53 -7.74 -8.79
C SER A 48 -8.20 -8.70 -7.80
N ASN A 49 -7.50 -9.04 -6.72
CA ASN A 49 -7.99 -10.02 -5.76
C ASN A 49 -7.29 -9.85 -4.42
N ASP A 50 -7.87 -10.46 -3.39
CA ASP A 50 -7.37 -10.36 -2.03
C ASP A 50 -6.02 -11.04 -1.84
N THR A 51 -5.75 -12.08 -2.61
CA THR A 51 -4.47 -12.79 -2.55
C THR A 51 -3.32 -11.89 -2.98
N GLU A 52 -3.50 -11.14 -4.05
CA GLU A 52 -2.50 -10.19 -4.52
C GLU A 52 -2.27 -9.08 -3.49
N LEU A 53 -3.37 -8.53 -2.95
CA LEU A 53 -3.27 -7.50 -1.93
C LEU A 53 -2.52 -8.02 -0.70
N ALA A 54 -2.84 -9.21 -0.23
CA ALA A 54 -2.17 -9.81 0.92
C ALA A 54 -0.67 -10.00 0.68
N PHE A 55 -0.30 -10.41 -0.53
CA PHE A 55 1.10 -10.55 -0.92
C PHE A 55 1.84 -9.21 -0.82
N TYR A 56 1.26 -8.16 -1.38
CA TYR A 56 1.89 -6.84 -1.34
C TYR A 56 1.93 -6.26 0.07
N MET A 57 0.88 -6.47 0.87
CA MET A 57 0.87 -6.00 2.26
C MET A 57 1.94 -6.70 3.09
N ASN A 58 2.12 -8.00 2.89
CA ASN A 58 3.18 -8.74 3.59
C ASN A 58 4.57 -8.25 3.17
N ALA A 59 4.79 -8.02 1.88
CA ALA A 59 6.04 -7.47 1.39
C ALA A 59 6.31 -6.08 1.96
N ALA A 60 5.27 -5.25 2.07
CA ALA A 60 5.38 -3.92 2.66
C ALA A 60 5.76 -4.01 4.14
N ARG A 61 5.15 -4.95 4.87
CA ARG A 61 5.46 -5.15 6.29
C ARG A 61 6.91 -5.54 6.49
N ILE A 62 7.42 -6.43 5.66
CA ILE A 62 8.84 -6.80 5.70
C ILE A 62 9.72 -5.59 5.44
N SER A 63 9.36 -4.76 4.45
CA SER A 63 10.12 -3.56 4.11
C SER A 63 10.15 -2.54 5.24
N VAL A 64 9.04 -2.40 5.98
CA VAL A 64 8.92 -1.39 7.04
C VAL A 64 9.50 -1.90 8.35
N THR A 65 9.26 -3.15 8.70
CA THR A 65 9.63 -3.69 10.02
C THR A 65 10.85 -4.60 9.98
N GLY A 66 11.23 -5.07 8.81
CA GLY A 66 12.29 -6.06 8.65
C GLY A 66 11.87 -7.47 9.02
N LYS A 67 10.59 -7.71 9.31
CA LYS A 67 10.07 -9.01 9.73
C LYS A 67 8.75 -9.31 9.03
N PRO A 68 8.52 -10.56 8.64
CA PRO A 68 7.21 -10.96 8.15
C PRO A 68 6.18 -10.85 9.26
N GLY A 69 5.00 -10.41 8.89
CA GLY A 69 3.92 -10.06 9.79
C GLY A 69 3.35 -11.11 10.67
#